data_be2a4933c7270a66565db21969db5daa
#
_entry.id   be2a4933c7270a66565db21969db5daa
#
_cell.length_a   1.000
_cell.length_b   1.000
_cell.length_c   1.000
_cell.angle_alpha   90.00
_cell.angle_beta   90.00
_cell.angle_gamma   90.00
#
_symmetry.space_group_name_H-M   'P 1'
#
loop_
_entity.id
_entity.type
_entity.pdbx_description
1 polymer ?
#
loop_
_entity_poly.entity_id
_entity_poly.type
_entity_poly.pdbx_seq_one_letter_code
_entity_poly.pdbx_strand_id
1 'polypeptide(L)'
;MKFLSDEWFDEQFSRVRAEFSKPGKLSVTYSEAYKDCPDGVDKWAMFTLENGIMTEMTHGTGPAPAAEYCGIGKYADHVMICKGELNPKKAVMAGTLTIQDNVKAGAMRTVQLIGMYNKIVECKMMSGVEY
;
A
#
# COMPACT_ATOMS: atom_id res chain seq x y z
N MET A 1 15.39 -9.55 5.94
CA MET A 1 14.32 -10.13 5.10
C MET A 1 14.33 -9.47 3.73
N LYS A 2 13.93 -10.21 2.73
CA LYS A 2 13.90 -9.70 1.36
C LYS A 2 12.61 -8.93 1.09
N PHE A 3 12.71 -7.77 0.42
CA PHE A 3 11.56 -6.95 0.03
C PHE A 3 10.57 -7.76 -0.82
N LEU A 4 9.28 -7.65 -0.51
CA LEU A 4 8.15 -8.36 -1.14
C LEU A 4 8.19 -9.89 -0.99
N SER A 5 9.01 -10.42 -0.10
CA SER A 5 8.93 -11.83 0.31
C SER A 5 7.73 -12.06 1.23
N ASP A 6 7.37 -13.33 1.42
CA ASP A 6 6.29 -13.68 2.37
C ASP A 6 6.60 -13.15 3.76
N GLU A 7 7.85 -13.27 4.21
CA GLU A 7 8.30 -12.74 5.51
C GLU A 7 8.10 -11.22 5.59
N TRP A 8 8.43 -10.48 4.53
CA TRP A 8 8.25 -9.04 4.48
C TRP A 8 6.77 -8.65 4.55
N PHE A 9 5.91 -9.31 3.79
CA PHE A 9 4.47 -9.06 3.85
C PHE A 9 3.89 -9.40 5.22
N ASP A 10 4.31 -10.51 5.84
CA ASP A 10 3.86 -10.89 7.18
C ASP A 10 4.19 -9.79 8.19
N GLU A 11 5.41 -9.25 8.14
CA GLU A 11 5.83 -8.15 9.02
C GLU A 11 5.06 -6.86 8.74
N GLN A 12 4.90 -6.48 7.48
CA GLN A 12 4.11 -5.32 7.11
C GLN A 12 2.67 -5.45 7.61
N PHE A 13 2.05 -6.60 7.37
CA PHE A 13 0.66 -6.83 7.75
C PHE A 13 0.47 -6.81 9.27
N SER A 14 1.43 -7.32 10.01
CA SER A 14 1.41 -7.24 11.48
C SER A 14 1.42 -5.79 11.96
N ARG A 15 2.25 -4.95 11.37
CA ARG A 15 2.33 -3.52 11.68
C ARG A 15 1.05 -2.78 11.29
N VAL A 16 0.51 -3.06 10.12
CA VAL A 16 -0.75 -2.48 9.64
C VAL A 16 -1.91 -2.86 10.56
N ARG A 17 -1.98 -4.12 10.97
CA ARG A 17 -3.02 -4.58 11.90
C ARG A 17 -2.97 -3.85 13.23
N ALA A 18 -1.77 -3.62 13.76
CA ALA A 18 -1.58 -2.87 15.01
C ALA A 18 -1.99 -1.40 14.85
N GLU A 19 -1.65 -0.79 13.72
CA GLU A 19 -1.96 0.62 13.43
C GLU A 19 -3.46 0.86 13.24
N PHE A 20 -4.19 -0.10 12.64
CA PHE A 20 -5.62 0.00 12.36
C PHE A 20 -6.42 -0.97 13.24
N SER A 21 -6.24 -0.89 14.56
CA SER A 21 -6.87 -1.77 15.54
C SER A 21 -8.03 -1.15 16.29
N LYS A 22 -8.30 0.15 16.08
CA LYS A 22 -9.35 0.89 16.79
C LYS A 22 -10.47 1.30 15.85
N PRO A 23 -11.73 1.30 16.31
CA PRO A 23 -12.86 1.76 15.49
C PRO A 23 -12.66 3.18 14.96
N GLY A 24 -13.08 3.39 13.72
CA GLY A 24 -13.04 4.68 13.04
C GLY A 24 -14.15 4.75 11.99
N LYS A 25 -14.11 5.76 11.14
CA LYS A 25 -15.18 6.02 10.16
C LYS A 25 -14.93 5.45 8.78
N LEU A 26 -13.66 5.17 8.44
CA LEU A 26 -13.30 4.78 7.07
C LEU A 26 -13.52 3.30 6.83
N SER A 27 -14.26 2.98 5.76
CA SER A 27 -14.36 1.64 5.20
C SER A 27 -13.94 1.72 3.73
N VAL A 28 -12.98 0.91 3.34
CA VAL A 28 -12.43 0.94 1.97
C VAL A 28 -11.69 -0.36 1.66
N THR A 29 -11.69 -0.74 0.38
CA THR A 29 -10.76 -1.74 -0.14
C THR A 29 -9.65 -1.01 -0.91
N TYR A 30 -8.40 -1.35 -0.62
CA TYR A 30 -7.22 -0.72 -1.19
C TYR A 30 -6.23 -1.78 -1.66
N SER A 31 -5.72 -1.63 -2.88
CA SER A 31 -4.67 -2.52 -3.38
C SER A 31 -3.43 -1.73 -3.77
N GLU A 32 -2.28 -2.37 -3.63
CA GLU A 32 -1.00 -1.88 -4.13
C GLU A 32 -0.45 -2.83 -5.17
N ALA A 33 -0.05 -2.30 -6.33
CA ALA A 33 0.58 -3.08 -7.38
C ALA A 33 2.07 -2.69 -7.48
N TYR A 34 2.92 -3.71 -7.49
CA TYR A 34 4.37 -3.60 -7.62
C TYR A 34 4.76 -4.11 -8.99
N LYS A 35 5.00 -3.18 -9.93
CA LYS A 35 5.30 -3.49 -11.33
C LYS A 35 6.80 -3.60 -11.57
N ASP A 36 7.17 -4.28 -12.63
CA ASP A 36 8.57 -4.36 -13.07
C ASP A 36 9.51 -4.88 -11.97
N CYS A 37 9.08 -5.92 -11.25
CA CYS A 37 9.90 -6.57 -10.24
C CYS A 37 11.11 -7.28 -10.90
N PRO A 38 12.26 -7.40 -10.17
CA PRO A 38 13.48 -7.98 -10.74
C PRO A 38 13.34 -9.41 -11.25
N ASP A 39 12.42 -10.20 -10.66
CA ASP A 39 12.14 -11.58 -11.08
C ASP A 39 11.18 -11.67 -12.29
N GLY A 40 10.74 -10.53 -12.83
CA GLY A 40 9.82 -10.47 -13.96
C GLY A 40 8.36 -10.73 -13.61
N VAL A 41 8.04 -10.89 -12.34
CA VAL A 41 6.67 -11.19 -11.87
C VAL A 41 6.13 -10.01 -11.07
N ASP A 42 5.04 -9.40 -11.54
CA ASP A 42 4.35 -8.36 -10.79
C ASP A 42 3.78 -8.92 -9.50
N LYS A 43 3.75 -8.12 -8.46
CA LYS A 43 3.21 -8.48 -7.15
C LYS A 43 2.17 -7.48 -6.71
N TRP A 44 1.36 -7.85 -5.75
CA TRP A 44 0.33 -6.98 -5.21
C TRP A 44 0.07 -7.28 -3.72
N ALA A 45 -0.48 -6.28 -3.04
CA ALA A 45 -1.07 -6.42 -1.71
C ALA A 45 -2.49 -5.86 -1.74
N MET A 46 -3.38 -6.41 -0.94
CA MET A 46 -4.78 -6.01 -0.83
C MET A 46 -5.14 -5.81 0.64
N PHE A 47 -5.81 -4.72 0.93
CA PHE A 47 -6.20 -4.33 2.28
C PHE A 47 -7.69 -4.04 2.34
N THR A 48 -8.37 -4.58 3.34
CA THR A 48 -9.78 -4.27 3.62
C THR A 48 -9.88 -3.60 4.97
N LEU A 49 -10.35 -2.37 4.98
CA LEU A 49 -10.60 -1.58 6.18
C LEU A 49 -12.11 -1.45 6.37
N GLU A 50 -12.60 -1.89 7.53
CA GLU A 50 -14.01 -1.81 7.89
C GLU A 50 -14.16 -1.02 9.19
N ASN A 51 -14.85 0.12 9.11
CA ASN A 51 -15.07 0.98 10.27
C ASN A 51 -13.77 1.26 11.04
N GLY A 52 -12.71 1.60 10.32
CA GLY A 52 -11.40 1.94 10.88
C GLY A 52 -10.51 0.76 11.25
N ILE A 53 -11.01 -0.47 11.18
CA ILE A 53 -10.28 -1.68 11.54
C ILE A 53 -9.83 -2.42 10.28
N MET A 54 -8.56 -2.78 10.23
CA MET A 54 -8.02 -3.59 9.13
C MET A 54 -8.42 -5.04 9.33
N THR A 55 -9.43 -5.50 8.57
CA THR A 55 -10.05 -6.82 8.75
C THR A 55 -9.44 -7.90 7.87
N GLU A 56 -8.90 -7.53 6.71
CA GLU A 56 -8.32 -8.50 5.80
C GLU A 56 -7.11 -7.90 5.07
N MET A 57 -6.06 -8.70 4.97
CA MET A 57 -4.85 -8.36 4.22
C MET A 57 -4.36 -9.60 3.51
N THR A 58 -4.15 -9.47 2.20
CA THR A 58 -3.65 -10.57 1.36
C THR A 58 -2.60 -10.04 0.40
N HIS A 59 -1.76 -10.93 -0.12
CA HIS A 59 -0.79 -10.59 -1.16
C HIS A 59 -0.64 -11.74 -2.14
N GLY A 60 -0.11 -11.45 -3.30
CA GLY A 60 0.06 -12.45 -4.34
C GLY A 60 0.87 -11.93 -5.52
N THR A 61 0.83 -12.69 -6.61
CA THR A 61 1.55 -12.39 -7.85
C THR A 61 0.56 -12.19 -9.00
N GLY A 62 1.02 -11.49 -10.05
CA GLY A 62 0.22 -11.18 -11.21
C GLY A 62 -0.58 -9.88 -11.06
N PRO A 63 -1.69 -9.73 -11.81
CA PRO A 63 -2.52 -8.53 -11.71
C PRO A 63 -3.14 -8.38 -10.33
N ALA A 64 -3.13 -7.16 -9.80
CA ALA A 64 -3.78 -6.88 -8.53
C ALA A 64 -5.30 -7.08 -8.62
N PRO A 65 -5.94 -7.61 -7.56
CA PRO A 65 -7.41 -7.70 -7.52
C PRO A 65 -8.05 -6.32 -7.60
N ALA A 66 -9.28 -6.28 -8.10
CA ALA A 66 -10.06 -5.05 -8.15
C ALA A 66 -10.31 -4.53 -6.71
N ALA A 67 -10.10 -3.23 -6.53
CA ALA A 67 -10.33 -2.55 -5.26
C ALA A 67 -10.92 -1.16 -5.54
N GLU A 68 -11.52 -0.55 -4.51
CA GLU A 68 -12.04 0.81 -4.63
C GLU A 68 -10.93 1.81 -4.94
N TYR A 69 -9.76 1.61 -4.33
CA TYR A 69 -8.54 2.39 -4.58
C TYR A 69 -7.38 1.48 -4.92
N CYS A 70 -6.56 1.89 -5.88
CA CYS A 70 -5.37 1.16 -6.29
C CYS A 70 -4.18 2.10 -6.39
N GLY A 71 -3.07 1.75 -5.72
CA GLY A 71 -1.79 2.42 -5.88
C GLY A 71 -0.88 1.58 -6.79
N ILE A 72 -0.44 2.14 -7.91
CA ILE A 72 0.34 1.41 -8.91
C ILE A 72 1.69 2.09 -9.08
N GLY A 73 2.76 1.36 -8.87
CA GLY A 73 4.11 1.86 -9.03
C GLY A 73 5.10 0.76 -9.40
N LYS A 74 6.26 1.17 -9.90
CA LYS A 74 7.35 0.23 -10.21
C LYS A 74 8.04 -0.21 -8.91
N TYR A 75 8.57 -1.42 -8.93
CA TYR A 75 9.36 -1.97 -7.84
C TYR A 75 10.42 -0.97 -7.34
N ALA A 76 11.21 -0.39 -8.26
CA ALA A 76 12.28 0.55 -7.90
C ALA A 76 11.75 1.79 -7.16
N ASP A 77 10.59 2.30 -7.53
CA ASP A 77 9.98 3.46 -6.89
C ASP A 77 9.43 3.10 -5.50
N HIS A 78 8.84 1.94 -5.35
CA HIS A 78 8.42 1.43 -4.04
C HIS A 78 9.62 1.23 -3.10
N VAL A 79 10.75 0.74 -3.60
CA VAL A 79 11.99 0.65 -2.83
C VAL A 79 12.41 2.01 -2.29
N MET A 80 12.40 3.04 -3.13
CA MET A 80 12.76 4.41 -2.72
C MET A 80 11.80 4.96 -1.66
N ILE A 81 10.50 4.68 -1.81
CA ILE A 81 9.49 5.07 -0.81
C ILE A 81 9.77 4.37 0.52
N CYS A 82 10.02 3.07 0.51
CA CYS A 82 10.31 2.30 1.73
C CYS A 82 11.59 2.73 2.44
N LYS A 83 12.57 3.22 1.69
CA LYS A 83 13.82 3.77 2.24
C LYS A 83 13.68 5.22 2.73
N GLY A 84 12.56 5.87 2.47
CA GLY A 84 12.37 7.28 2.77
C GLY A 84 13.06 8.23 1.79
N GLU A 85 13.50 7.74 0.65
CA GLU A 85 14.21 8.53 -0.38
C GLU A 85 13.26 9.19 -1.39
N LEU A 86 12.02 8.71 -1.48
CA LEU A 86 10.99 9.25 -2.36
C LEU A 86 9.72 9.52 -1.56
N ASN A 87 9.28 10.78 -1.56
CA ASN A 87 8.03 11.17 -0.92
C ASN A 87 6.83 10.68 -1.77
N PRO A 88 5.88 9.91 -1.20
CA PRO A 88 4.74 9.39 -1.96
C PRO A 88 3.91 10.47 -2.65
N LYS A 89 3.67 11.59 -1.99
CA LYS A 89 2.91 12.70 -2.56
C LYS A 89 3.58 13.27 -3.80
N LYS A 90 4.89 13.47 -3.76
CA LYS A 90 5.67 13.94 -4.91
C LYS A 90 5.66 12.92 -6.03
N ALA A 91 5.73 11.63 -5.70
CA ALA A 91 5.66 10.55 -6.68
C ALA A 91 4.33 10.55 -7.44
N VAL A 92 3.22 10.76 -6.75
CA VAL A 92 1.89 10.88 -7.37
C VAL A 92 1.82 12.11 -8.26
N MET A 93 2.30 13.26 -7.80
CA MET A 93 2.30 14.50 -8.58
C MET A 93 3.14 14.40 -9.85
N ALA A 94 4.25 13.67 -9.79
CA ALA A 94 5.14 13.46 -10.94
C ALA A 94 4.67 12.35 -11.88
N GLY A 95 3.60 11.62 -11.55
CA GLY A 95 3.12 10.49 -12.33
C GLY A 95 3.94 9.21 -12.15
N THR A 96 4.90 9.19 -11.23
CA THR A 96 5.72 8.01 -10.90
C THR A 96 4.91 6.94 -10.18
N LEU A 97 4.00 7.37 -9.33
CA LEU A 97 3.02 6.52 -8.64
C LEU A 97 1.63 6.94 -9.10
N THR A 98 0.83 5.98 -9.56
CA THR A 98 -0.54 6.23 -10.01
C THR A 98 -1.53 5.78 -8.94
N ILE A 99 -2.44 6.66 -8.56
CA ILE A 99 -3.56 6.31 -7.69
C ILE A 99 -4.83 6.28 -8.52
N GLN A 100 -5.47 5.10 -8.61
CA GLN A 100 -6.77 4.94 -9.25
C GLN A 100 -7.86 5.01 -8.20
N ASP A 101 -8.79 5.95 -8.39
CA ASP A 101 -9.98 6.10 -7.56
C ASP A 101 -11.19 5.61 -8.36
N ASN A 102 -11.66 4.40 -8.06
CA ASN A 102 -12.77 3.77 -8.76
C ASN A 102 -14.14 4.16 -8.19
N VAL A 103 -14.17 4.85 -7.07
CA VAL A 103 -15.40 5.26 -6.37
C VAL A 103 -15.72 6.73 -6.61
N LYS A 104 -14.72 7.52 -7.00
CA LYS A 104 -14.83 8.98 -7.21
C LYS A 104 -15.41 9.68 -5.97
N ALA A 105 -14.80 9.39 -4.82
CA ALA A 105 -15.23 9.89 -3.54
C ALA A 105 -15.05 11.41 -3.42
N GLY A 106 -15.85 12.03 -2.57
CA GLY A 106 -15.74 13.47 -2.28
C GLY A 106 -14.49 13.84 -1.49
N ALA A 107 -14.27 15.14 -1.31
CA ALA A 107 -13.05 15.68 -0.69
C ALA A 107 -12.76 15.13 0.70
N MET A 108 -13.78 14.94 1.55
CA MET A 108 -13.60 14.41 2.89
C MET A 108 -13.08 12.96 2.87
N ARG A 109 -13.63 12.12 2.00
CA ARG A 109 -13.17 10.74 1.86
C ARG A 109 -11.72 10.69 1.32
N THR A 110 -11.39 11.57 0.40
CA THR A 110 -10.03 11.69 -0.13
C THR A 110 -9.03 12.00 0.97
N VAL A 111 -9.34 12.91 1.89
CA VAL A 111 -8.48 13.22 3.04
C VAL A 111 -8.30 11.99 3.94
N GLN A 112 -9.38 11.25 4.22
CA GLN A 112 -9.31 10.02 5.01
C GLN A 112 -8.43 8.96 4.35
N LEU A 113 -8.52 8.82 3.02
CA LEU A 113 -7.73 7.86 2.24
C LEU A 113 -6.25 8.22 2.21
N ILE A 114 -5.92 9.50 2.10
CA ILE A 114 -4.53 9.97 2.19
C ILE A 114 -3.96 9.62 3.57
N GLY A 115 -4.72 9.84 4.64
CA GLY A 115 -4.31 9.48 6.00
C GLY A 115 -4.04 7.98 6.15
N MET A 116 -4.95 7.14 5.63
CA MET A 116 -4.77 5.69 5.61
C MET A 116 -3.50 5.29 4.83
N TYR A 117 -3.34 5.83 3.63
CA TYR A 117 -2.20 5.54 2.76
C TYR A 117 -0.87 5.88 3.45
N ASN A 118 -0.78 7.06 4.07
CA ASN A 118 0.42 7.47 4.78
C ASN A 118 0.79 6.51 5.91
N LYS A 119 -0.20 6.01 6.67
CA LYS A 119 0.04 5.02 7.73
C LYS A 119 0.52 3.69 7.16
N ILE A 120 -0.06 3.24 6.04
CA ILE A 120 0.39 2.02 5.37
C ILE A 120 1.84 2.18 4.89
N VAL A 121 2.20 3.33 4.34
CA VAL A 121 3.59 3.62 3.92
C VAL A 121 4.54 3.58 5.11
N GLU A 122 4.19 4.18 6.24
CA GLU A 122 5.00 4.12 7.46
C GLU A 122 5.26 2.68 7.89
N CYS A 123 4.27 1.80 7.75
CA CYS A 123 4.41 0.37 8.07
C CYS A 123 5.35 -0.38 7.12
N LYS A 124 5.67 0.18 5.95
CA LYS A 124 6.64 -0.39 5.02
C LYS A 124 8.08 0.07 5.28
N MET A 125 8.26 1.10 6.07
CA MET A 125 9.59 1.67 6.36
C MET A 125 10.25 0.89 7.48
N MET A 126 10.71 -0.31 7.14
CA MET A 126 11.29 -1.27 8.08
C MET A 126 12.80 -1.32 7.94
N SER A 127 13.50 -1.59 9.05
CA SER A 127 14.94 -1.91 9.03
C SER A 127 15.17 -3.39 8.69
N GLY A 128 16.40 -3.72 8.29
CA GLY A 128 16.77 -5.11 8.01
C GLY A 128 16.14 -5.70 6.75
N VAL A 129 15.76 -4.86 5.79
CA VAL A 129 15.20 -5.29 4.51
C VAL A 129 16.28 -5.27 3.43
N GLU A 130 16.35 -6.34 2.66
CA GLU A 130 17.22 -6.46 1.50
C GLU A 130 16.41 -6.09 0.23
N TYR A 131 16.84 -5.07 -0.43
CA TYR A 131 16.21 -4.62 -1.67
C TYR A 131 17.02 -5.11 -2.93
#